data_5c6e271762e614bbad83486cffa9127d
#
_entry.id   5c6e271762e614bbad83486cffa9127d
#
_cell.length_a   1.000
_cell.length_b   1.000
_cell.length_c   1.000
_cell.angle_alpha   90.00
_cell.angle_beta   90.00
_cell.angle_gamma   90.00
#
_symmetry.space_group_name_H-M   'P 1'
#
loop_
_entity.id
_entity.type
_entity.pdbx_description
1 polymer ?
#
loop_
_entity_poly.entity_id
_entity_poly.type
_entity_poly.pdbx_seq_one_letter_code
_entity_poly.pdbx_strand_id
1 'polypeptide(L)'
;MFLTFLFSPIFERHHSVKALNMFNIILFGPPGSGKGTQSEKLIDRYGFKHLSTGDLLRSEIANKTPLGLEAKSLMDKGQLVPDEVVIGMIDSALDANPGVNGFLFDGFPRTTAQAEALDKLLSLKKSEIGVVVALQVPEEELISRMLNRAKTSGRSDDADEQVQRNRLSVYTRDTLPVADHYRTYGKVEEVVGLGSIEDIFGRLTAVIDSKKGAPA
;
A
#
# COMPACT_ATOMS: atom_id res chain seq x y z
N MET A 1 18.96 -37.46 -59.85
CA MET A 1 19.06 -37.80 -58.43
C MET A 1 18.82 -36.47 -57.65
N PHE A 2 17.52 -36.16 -57.44
CA PHE A 2 17.09 -34.93 -56.79
C PHE A 2 16.83 -35.19 -55.31
N LEU A 3 17.56 -34.57 -54.43
CA LEU A 3 17.39 -34.64 -52.97
C LEU A 3 16.38 -33.58 -52.55
N THR A 4 15.21 -34.00 -52.18
CA THR A 4 14.15 -33.12 -51.64
C THR A 4 14.37 -32.93 -50.14
N PHE A 5 14.79 -31.73 -49.74
CA PHE A 5 14.84 -31.33 -48.34
C PHE A 5 13.43 -31.02 -47.85
N LEU A 6 12.92 -31.85 -46.95
CA LEU A 6 11.72 -31.61 -46.19
C LEU A 6 12.00 -30.58 -45.10
N PHE A 7 11.50 -29.36 -45.27
CA PHE A 7 11.42 -28.36 -44.23
C PHE A 7 10.23 -28.71 -43.33
N SER A 8 10.49 -29.19 -42.12
CA SER A 8 9.49 -29.26 -41.05
C SER A 8 9.25 -27.82 -40.48
N PRO A 9 7.99 -27.38 -40.41
CA PRO A 9 7.71 -26.11 -39.72
C PRO A 9 7.89 -26.33 -38.22
N ILE A 10 8.86 -25.59 -37.65
CA ILE A 10 9.01 -25.44 -36.21
C ILE A 10 7.75 -24.73 -35.71
N PHE A 11 6.94 -25.51 -35.01
CA PHE A 11 5.74 -25.00 -34.31
C PHE A 11 6.22 -24.08 -33.19
N GLU A 12 6.32 -22.77 -33.46
CA GLU A 12 6.48 -21.76 -32.42
C GLU A 12 5.24 -21.83 -31.52
N ARG A 13 5.40 -22.49 -30.38
CA ARG A 13 4.46 -22.34 -29.28
C ARG A 13 4.53 -20.90 -28.80
N HIS A 14 3.68 -20.05 -29.33
CA HIS A 14 3.33 -18.80 -28.70
C HIS A 14 2.70 -19.14 -27.35
N HIS A 15 3.50 -19.18 -26.31
CA HIS A 15 3.01 -19.04 -24.96
C HIS A 15 2.44 -17.62 -24.91
N SER A 16 1.12 -17.51 -25.11
CA SER A 16 0.37 -16.32 -24.76
C SER A 16 0.59 -16.13 -23.26
N VAL A 17 1.56 -15.28 -22.91
CA VAL A 17 1.70 -14.76 -21.55
C VAL A 17 0.42 -13.98 -21.35
N LYS A 18 -0.56 -14.60 -20.68
CA LYS A 18 -1.78 -13.94 -20.21
C LYS A 18 -1.27 -12.74 -19.43
N ALA A 19 -1.47 -11.53 -19.95
CA ALA A 19 -1.15 -10.32 -19.23
C ALA A 19 -1.88 -10.45 -17.89
N LEU A 20 -1.13 -10.71 -16.82
CA LEU A 20 -1.68 -10.67 -15.47
C LEU A 20 -2.13 -9.23 -15.28
N ASN A 21 -3.45 -9.00 -15.32
CA ASN A 21 -4.03 -7.73 -14.96
C ASN A 21 -3.72 -7.52 -13.47
N MET A 22 -2.59 -6.87 -13.18
CA MET A 22 -2.23 -6.51 -11.83
C MET A 22 -3.31 -5.60 -11.26
N PHE A 23 -3.93 -5.99 -10.18
CA PHE A 23 -4.92 -5.19 -9.48
C PHE A 23 -4.30 -4.61 -8.22
N ASN A 24 -3.89 -3.34 -8.27
CA ASN A 24 -3.22 -2.68 -7.15
C ASN A 24 -4.23 -1.95 -6.30
N ILE A 25 -4.06 -2.02 -4.99
CA ILE A 25 -4.92 -1.33 -4.03
C ILE A 25 -4.09 -0.47 -3.06
N ILE A 26 -4.64 0.66 -2.69
CA ILE A 26 -4.14 1.47 -1.57
C ILE A 26 -5.09 1.25 -0.41
N LEU A 27 -4.58 0.74 0.71
CA LEU A 27 -5.30 0.75 1.97
C LEU A 27 -5.00 2.06 2.71
N PHE A 28 -5.98 2.95 2.67
CA PHE A 28 -5.86 4.32 3.12
C PHE A 28 -6.57 4.52 4.46
N GLY A 29 -6.08 5.46 5.27
CA GLY A 29 -6.69 5.79 6.55
C GLY A 29 -5.67 6.29 7.57
N PRO A 30 -6.13 6.96 8.65
CA PRO A 30 -5.27 7.55 9.66
C PRO A 30 -4.46 6.51 10.46
N PRO A 31 -3.42 6.94 11.19
CA PRO A 31 -2.76 6.11 12.19
C PRO A 31 -3.79 5.52 13.16
N GLY A 32 -3.66 4.25 13.53
CA GLY A 32 -4.61 3.58 14.42
C GLY A 32 -5.88 3.03 13.74
N SER A 33 -6.12 3.28 12.45
CA SER A 33 -7.34 2.81 11.76
C SER A 33 -7.44 1.30 11.52
N GLY A 34 -6.38 0.52 11.80
CA GLY A 34 -6.38 -0.94 11.67
C GLY A 34 -5.84 -1.45 10.33
N LYS A 35 -5.23 -0.60 9.51
CA LYS A 35 -4.67 -0.99 8.19
C LYS A 35 -3.80 -2.23 8.26
N GLY A 36 -2.80 -2.28 9.14
CA GLY A 36 -1.88 -3.42 9.21
C GLY A 36 -2.58 -4.75 9.44
N THR A 37 -3.51 -4.82 10.42
CA THR A 37 -4.31 -6.02 10.69
C THR A 37 -5.15 -6.46 9.48
N GLN A 38 -5.73 -5.49 8.77
CA GLN A 38 -6.53 -5.77 7.57
C GLN A 38 -5.64 -6.14 6.38
N SER A 39 -4.46 -5.51 6.26
CA SER A 39 -3.49 -5.84 5.20
C SER A 39 -3.09 -7.32 5.25
N GLU A 40 -2.76 -7.86 6.42
CA GLU A 40 -2.41 -9.27 6.59
C GLU A 40 -3.52 -10.20 6.04
N LYS A 41 -4.78 -9.95 6.42
CA LYS A 41 -5.93 -10.74 5.94
C LYS A 41 -6.17 -10.58 4.44
N LEU A 42 -5.99 -9.37 3.89
CA LEU A 42 -6.16 -9.11 2.46
C LEU A 42 -5.08 -9.79 1.62
N ILE A 43 -3.83 -9.82 2.12
CA ILE A 43 -2.72 -10.53 1.49
C ILE A 43 -3.03 -12.03 1.40
N ASP A 44 -3.47 -12.62 2.51
CA ASP A 44 -3.82 -14.05 2.58
C ASP A 44 -4.95 -14.40 1.59
N ARG A 45 -5.96 -13.52 1.46
CA ARG A 45 -7.10 -13.77 0.58
C ARG A 45 -6.79 -13.58 -0.90
N TYR A 46 -6.04 -12.52 -1.27
CA TYR A 46 -5.89 -12.10 -2.67
C TYR A 46 -4.51 -12.39 -3.27
N GLY A 47 -3.53 -12.77 -2.44
CA GLY A 47 -2.15 -12.99 -2.88
C GLY A 47 -1.46 -11.71 -3.33
N PHE A 48 -1.83 -10.55 -2.78
CA PHE A 48 -1.16 -9.30 -3.06
C PHE A 48 0.25 -9.27 -2.49
N LYS A 49 1.17 -8.59 -3.17
CA LYS A 49 2.44 -8.22 -2.58
C LYS A 49 2.25 -7.02 -1.68
N HIS A 50 2.51 -7.19 -0.38
CA HIS A 50 2.41 -6.09 0.60
C HIS A 50 3.59 -5.14 0.47
N LEU A 51 3.31 -3.85 0.36
CA LEU A 51 4.28 -2.76 0.41
C LEU A 51 3.88 -1.78 1.53
N SER A 52 4.44 -2.01 2.72
CA SER A 52 4.26 -1.15 3.89
C SER A 52 5.50 -0.28 4.09
N THR A 53 5.40 1.01 3.79
CA THR A 53 6.52 1.93 4.01
C THR A 53 6.91 2.05 5.49
N GLY A 54 5.93 1.95 6.38
CA GLY A 54 6.19 1.93 7.82
C GLY A 54 7.03 0.72 8.25
N ASP A 55 6.79 -0.46 7.67
CA ASP A 55 7.55 -1.66 8.02
C ASP A 55 8.93 -1.66 7.36
N LEU A 56 9.03 -1.18 6.12
CA LEU A 56 10.32 -0.99 5.46
C LEU A 56 11.23 -0.05 6.28
N LEU A 57 10.72 1.12 6.69
CA LEU A 57 11.49 2.07 7.50
C LEU A 57 11.84 1.50 8.89
N ARG A 58 10.93 0.78 9.54
CA ARG A 58 11.22 0.10 10.82
C ARG A 58 12.29 -0.98 10.67
N SER A 59 12.33 -1.68 9.55
CA SER A 59 13.41 -2.63 9.23
C SER A 59 14.76 -1.91 9.11
N GLU A 60 14.82 -0.77 8.42
CA GLU A 60 16.01 0.08 8.32
C GLU A 60 16.49 0.55 9.70
N ILE A 61 15.55 0.96 10.57
CA ILE A 61 15.84 1.37 11.96
C ILE A 61 16.42 0.20 12.75
N ALA A 62 15.82 -0.99 12.67
CA ALA A 62 16.28 -2.18 13.37
C ALA A 62 17.69 -2.61 12.93
N ASN A 63 17.99 -2.46 11.64
CA ASN A 63 19.29 -2.74 11.05
C ASN A 63 20.31 -1.60 11.23
N LYS A 64 19.92 -0.50 11.86
CA LYS A 64 20.78 0.67 12.13
C LYS A 64 21.48 1.23 10.89
N THR A 65 20.82 1.18 9.74
CA THR A 65 21.34 1.78 8.51
C THR A 65 21.38 3.32 8.63
N PRO A 66 22.18 4.03 7.84
CA PRO A 66 22.14 5.51 7.81
C PRO A 66 20.73 6.05 7.59
N LEU A 67 19.98 5.46 6.65
CA LEU A 67 18.57 5.77 6.41
C LEU A 67 17.70 5.50 7.64
N GLY A 68 17.91 4.37 8.32
CA GLY A 68 17.16 4.01 9.52
C GLY A 68 17.38 5.00 10.68
N LEU A 69 18.59 5.51 10.85
CA LEU A 69 18.90 6.50 11.88
C LEU A 69 18.19 7.83 11.60
N GLU A 70 18.18 8.29 10.35
CA GLU A 70 17.46 9.50 9.93
C GLU A 70 15.94 9.32 10.07
N ALA A 71 15.40 8.22 9.53
CA ALA A 71 13.98 7.90 9.61
C ALA A 71 13.48 7.83 11.05
N LYS A 72 14.28 7.25 11.98
CA LYS A 72 13.95 7.19 13.39
C LYS A 72 13.73 8.57 14.00
N SER A 73 14.61 9.54 13.71
CA SER A 73 14.52 10.89 14.27
C SER A 73 13.24 11.63 13.86
N LEU A 74 12.70 11.32 12.67
CA LEU A 74 11.46 11.89 12.15
C LEU A 74 10.23 11.12 12.68
N MET A 75 10.27 9.79 12.64
CA MET A 75 9.17 8.94 13.06
C MET A 75 8.88 9.08 14.57
N ASP A 76 9.91 9.20 15.41
CA ASP A 76 9.76 9.42 16.86
C ASP A 76 9.06 10.77 17.17
N LYS A 77 9.06 11.71 16.23
CA LYS A 77 8.33 12.99 16.31
C LYS A 77 6.98 12.95 15.60
N GLY A 78 6.60 11.81 15.02
CA GLY A 78 5.37 11.67 14.22
C GLY A 78 5.41 12.39 12.87
N GLN A 79 6.60 12.69 12.35
CA GLN A 79 6.82 13.34 11.06
C GLN A 79 6.98 12.33 9.93
N LEU A 80 6.81 12.79 8.67
CA LEU A 80 7.07 11.99 7.47
C LEU A 80 8.56 11.99 7.13
N VAL A 81 9.03 10.88 6.58
CA VAL A 81 10.33 10.77 5.92
C VAL A 81 10.24 11.48 4.55
N PRO A 82 11.31 12.12 4.04
CA PRO A 82 11.29 12.82 2.77
C PRO A 82 10.75 11.98 1.61
N ASP A 83 9.98 12.61 0.72
CA ASP A 83 9.25 11.94 -0.36
C ASP A 83 10.19 11.17 -1.28
N GLU A 84 11.34 11.73 -1.65
CA GLU A 84 12.32 11.12 -2.55
C GLU A 84 12.83 9.78 -2.02
N VAL A 85 13.03 9.69 -0.70
CA VAL A 85 13.50 8.48 -0.03
C VAL A 85 12.42 7.40 -0.12
N VAL A 86 11.19 7.75 0.24
CA VAL A 86 10.08 6.79 0.27
C VAL A 86 9.72 6.34 -1.15
N ILE A 87 9.70 7.25 -2.12
CA ILE A 87 9.47 6.94 -3.55
C ILE A 87 10.55 5.97 -4.06
N GLY A 88 11.83 6.23 -3.76
CA GLY A 88 12.92 5.33 -4.16
C GLY A 88 12.80 3.93 -3.55
N MET A 89 12.35 3.82 -2.29
CA MET A 89 12.08 2.53 -1.65
C MET A 89 10.95 1.77 -2.36
N ILE A 90 9.87 2.46 -2.74
CA ILE A 90 8.74 1.86 -3.45
C ILE A 90 9.15 1.44 -4.86
N ASP A 91 9.87 2.27 -5.60
CA ASP A 91 10.36 1.93 -6.95
C ASP A 91 11.21 0.65 -6.92
N SER A 92 12.19 0.60 -6.01
CA SER A 92 13.01 -0.60 -5.80
C SER A 92 12.19 -1.84 -5.45
N ALA A 93 11.14 -1.68 -4.62
CA ALA A 93 10.27 -2.77 -4.22
C ALA A 93 9.38 -3.26 -5.38
N LEU A 94 8.92 -2.37 -6.25
CA LEU A 94 8.18 -2.71 -7.46
C LEU A 94 9.05 -3.50 -8.44
N ASP A 95 10.30 -3.08 -8.64
CA ASP A 95 11.25 -3.76 -9.53
C ASP A 95 11.68 -5.14 -9.02
N ALA A 96 11.82 -5.29 -7.72
CA ALA A 96 12.17 -6.56 -7.08
C ALA A 96 11.04 -7.61 -7.09
N ASN A 97 9.82 -7.23 -7.47
CA ASN A 97 8.66 -8.13 -7.43
C ASN A 97 7.87 -8.15 -8.76
N PRO A 98 8.50 -8.58 -9.87
CA PRO A 98 7.80 -8.69 -11.14
C PRO A 98 6.80 -9.86 -11.11
N GLY A 99 5.68 -9.71 -11.85
CA GLY A 99 4.73 -10.81 -12.07
C GLY A 99 3.81 -11.16 -10.89
N VAL A 100 3.70 -10.29 -9.89
CA VAL A 100 2.72 -10.44 -8.81
C VAL A 100 1.30 -10.16 -9.28
N ASN A 101 0.29 -10.70 -8.58
CA ASN A 101 -1.13 -10.48 -8.88
C ASN A 101 -1.58 -9.03 -8.68
N GLY A 102 -0.78 -8.25 -7.95
CA GLY A 102 -1.00 -6.86 -7.61
C GLY A 102 -0.31 -6.50 -6.31
N PHE A 103 -0.25 -5.23 -6.03
CA PHE A 103 0.33 -4.69 -4.81
C PHE A 103 -0.75 -4.16 -3.87
N LEU A 104 -0.56 -4.38 -2.57
CA LEU A 104 -1.27 -3.70 -1.51
C LEU A 104 -0.34 -2.67 -0.90
N PHE A 105 -0.62 -1.39 -1.15
CA PHE A 105 0.12 -0.27 -0.57
C PHE A 105 -0.47 0.10 0.79
N ASP A 106 0.34 0.02 1.84
CA ASP A 106 -0.02 0.41 3.22
C ASP A 106 0.92 1.51 3.71
N GLY A 107 0.33 2.66 4.06
CA GLY A 107 1.10 3.83 4.48
C GLY A 107 1.87 4.54 3.35
N PHE A 108 1.50 4.30 2.10
CA PHE A 108 1.97 4.99 0.91
C PHE A 108 0.84 5.00 -0.14
N PRO A 109 0.64 6.08 -0.88
CA PRO A 109 1.28 7.39 -0.72
C PRO A 109 0.75 8.16 0.50
N ARG A 110 1.56 9.10 1.03
CA ARG A 110 1.19 9.99 2.14
C ARG A 110 1.20 11.47 1.77
N THR A 111 1.65 11.82 0.59
CA THR A 111 1.60 13.16 0.02
C THR A 111 1.10 13.08 -1.42
N THR A 112 0.60 14.20 -1.95
CA THR A 112 0.17 14.28 -3.35
C THR A 112 1.36 14.02 -4.29
N ALA A 113 2.56 14.51 -3.96
CA ALA A 113 3.77 14.24 -4.73
C ALA A 113 4.10 12.73 -4.81
N GLN A 114 3.94 12.01 -3.70
CA GLN A 114 4.08 10.54 -3.68
C GLN A 114 3.00 9.85 -4.52
N ALA A 115 1.76 10.35 -4.53
CA ALA A 115 0.68 9.78 -5.34
C ALA A 115 0.97 9.93 -6.83
N GLU A 116 1.37 11.12 -7.27
CA GLU A 116 1.77 11.39 -8.65
C GLU A 116 2.97 10.54 -9.09
N ALA A 117 3.96 10.36 -8.20
CA ALA A 117 5.10 9.49 -8.47
C ALA A 117 4.68 8.03 -8.61
N LEU A 118 3.81 7.53 -7.72
CA LEU A 118 3.27 6.16 -7.79
C LEU A 118 2.54 5.91 -9.11
N ASP A 119 1.69 6.84 -9.52
CA ASP A 119 0.94 6.73 -10.78
C ASP A 119 1.90 6.63 -11.98
N LYS A 120 2.97 7.43 -12.00
CA LYS A 120 4.01 7.35 -13.04
C LYS A 120 4.74 5.99 -13.02
N LEU A 121 5.17 5.52 -11.85
CA LEU A 121 5.86 4.25 -11.70
C LEU A 121 5.01 3.07 -12.17
N LEU A 122 3.73 3.05 -11.80
CA LEU A 122 2.80 2.01 -12.23
C LEU A 122 2.51 2.10 -13.74
N SER A 123 2.35 3.30 -14.28
CA SER A 123 2.14 3.51 -15.73
C SER A 123 3.30 2.97 -16.57
N LEU A 124 4.55 3.18 -16.14
CA LEU A 124 5.74 2.59 -16.79
C LEU A 124 5.67 1.06 -16.81
N LYS A 125 5.03 0.46 -15.83
CA LYS A 125 4.82 -1.00 -15.71
C LYS A 125 3.50 -1.46 -16.35
N LYS A 126 2.81 -0.57 -17.12
CA LYS A 126 1.50 -0.83 -17.76
C LYS A 126 0.44 -1.28 -16.73
N SER A 127 0.44 -0.64 -15.59
CA SER A 127 -0.46 -0.90 -14.48
C SER A 127 -0.95 0.42 -13.88
N GLU A 128 -1.94 0.33 -13.00
CA GLU A 128 -2.51 1.48 -12.29
C GLU A 128 -3.07 1.07 -10.93
N ILE A 129 -3.50 2.04 -10.13
CA ILE A 129 -4.30 1.78 -8.92
C ILE A 129 -5.71 1.43 -9.34
N GLY A 130 -6.20 0.26 -8.92
CA GLY A 130 -7.57 -0.18 -9.17
C GLY A 130 -8.57 0.42 -8.18
N VAL A 131 -8.19 0.52 -6.90
CA VAL A 131 -9.03 1.13 -5.86
C VAL A 131 -8.18 1.65 -4.69
N VAL A 132 -8.63 2.74 -4.10
CA VAL A 132 -8.19 3.28 -2.81
C VAL A 132 -9.30 3.03 -1.81
N VAL A 133 -9.05 2.15 -0.83
CA VAL A 133 -10.04 1.85 0.21
C VAL A 133 -9.70 2.65 1.46
N ALA A 134 -10.53 3.65 1.78
CA ALA A 134 -10.31 4.61 2.85
C ALA A 134 -11.07 4.21 4.11
N LEU A 135 -10.34 3.77 5.16
CA LEU A 135 -10.92 3.45 6.46
C LEU A 135 -11.31 4.72 7.22
N GLN A 136 -12.59 4.82 7.56
CA GLN A 136 -13.16 5.91 8.36
C GLN A 136 -13.30 5.46 9.82
N VAL A 137 -12.57 6.14 10.72
CA VAL A 137 -12.58 5.85 12.17
C VAL A 137 -12.54 7.16 12.92
N PRO A 138 -13.39 7.36 13.96
CA PRO A 138 -13.38 8.54 14.82
C PRO A 138 -12.03 8.71 15.55
N GLU A 139 -11.62 9.96 15.78
CA GLU A 139 -10.32 10.28 16.37
C GLU A 139 -10.11 9.64 17.76
N GLU A 140 -11.11 9.67 18.61
CA GLU A 140 -11.08 9.06 19.95
C GLU A 140 -10.73 7.56 19.88
N GLU A 141 -11.33 6.85 18.94
CA GLU A 141 -11.07 5.44 18.73
C GLU A 141 -9.66 5.20 18.19
N LEU A 142 -9.16 6.08 17.31
CA LEU A 142 -7.78 6.01 16.79
C LEU A 142 -6.75 6.11 17.91
N ILE A 143 -6.93 7.11 18.81
CA ILE A 143 -6.06 7.33 19.97
C ILE A 143 -6.10 6.12 20.89
N SER A 144 -7.30 5.63 21.22
CA SER A 144 -7.48 4.43 22.06
C SER A 144 -6.75 3.22 21.48
N ARG A 145 -6.90 2.96 20.18
CA ARG A 145 -6.22 1.86 19.50
C ARG A 145 -4.69 2.00 19.49
N MET A 146 -4.18 3.21 19.27
CA MET A 146 -2.74 3.46 19.29
C MET A 146 -2.15 3.26 20.68
N LEU A 147 -2.80 3.77 21.74
CA LEU A 147 -2.39 3.55 23.14
C LEU A 147 -2.41 2.06 23.53
N ASN A 148 -3.41 1.31 23.08
CA ASN A 148 -3.47 -0.11 23.34
C ASN A 148 -2.36 -0.88 22.58
N ARG A 149 -2.08 -0.50 21.33
CA ARG A 149 -0.99 -1.08 20.56
C ARG A 149 0.38 -0.78 21.16
N ALA A 150 0.58 0.40 21.74
CA ALA A 150 1.83 0.76 22.41
C ALA A 150 2.21 -0.23 23.52
N LYS A 151 1.23 -0.79 24.22
CA LYS A 151 1.45 -1.76 25.33
C LYS A 151 2.07 -3.08 24.86
N THR A 152 1.89 -3.44 23.59
CA THR A 152 2.26 -4.77 23.07
C THR A 152 3.24 -4.75 21.90
N SER A 153 3.30 -3.65 21.14
CA SER A 153 4.06 -3.63 19.88
C SER A 153 5.50 -3.14 20.00
N GLY A 154 5.85 -2.49 21.11
CA GLY A 154 7.18 -1.86 21.29
C GLY A 154 7.46 -0.70 20.31
N ARG A 155 6.45 -0.18 19.63
CA ARG A 155 6.59 0.96 18.72
C ARG A 155 6.79 2.25 19.52
N SER A 156 7.93 2.91 19.32
CA SER A 156 8.24 4.18 20.00
C SER A 156 7.28 5.30 19.61
N ASP A 157 6.81 5.30 18.34
CA ASP A 157 5.89 6.30 17.80
C ASP A 157 4.43 6.17 18.29
N ASP A 158 4.11 5.14 19.08
CA ASP A 158 2.82 4.97 19.73
C ASP A 158 2.86 5.20 21.26
N ALA A 159 4.03 5.38 21.84
CA ALA A 159 4.21 5.43 23.29
C ALA A 159 3.78 6.79 23.92
N ASP A 160 3.77 7.84 23.14
CA ASP A 160 3.48 9.21 23.59
C ASP A 160 2.22 9.75 22.90
N GLU A 161 1.24 10.19 23.69
CA GLU A 161 -0.03 10.74 23.17
C GLU A 161 0.18 11.99 22.34
N GLN A 162 1.18 12.84 22.70
CA GLN A 162 1.48 14.04 21.90
C GLN A 162 2.00 13.66 20.51
N VAL A 163 2.83 12.62 20.42
CA VAL A 163 3.31 12.09 19.13
C VAL A 163 2.15 11.53 18.33
N GLN A 164 1.22 10.82 18.97
CA GLN A 164 0.03 10.30 18.29
C GLN A 164 -0.86 11.41 17.71
N ARG A 165 -1.11 12.48 18.50
CA ARG A 165 -1.86 13.65 18.02
C ARG A 165 -1.13 14.37 16.89
N ASN A 166 0.19 14.49 16.96
CA ASN A 166 0.98 15.03 15.86
C ASN A 166 0.85 14.19 14.59
N ARG A 167 0.87 12.86 14.69
CA ARG A 167 0.65 11.94 13.54
C ARG A 167 -0.73 12.13 12.91
N LEU A 168 -1.78 12.35 13.72
CA LEU A 168 -3.12 12.63 13.20
C LEU A 168 -3.16 14.00 12.50
N SER A 169 -2.51 15.02 13.07
CA SER A 169 -2.39 16.35 12.46
C SER A 169 -1.64 16.28 11.11
N VAL A 170 -0.51 15.58 11.07
CA VAL A 170 0.27 15.34 9.82
C VAL A 170 -0.57 14.58 8.80
N TYR A 171 -1.31 13.54 9.24
CA TYR A 171 -2.22 12.81 8.36
C TYR A 171 -3.28 13.73 7.73
N THR A 172 -3.93 14.56 8.54
CA THR A 172 -4.99 15.46 8.06
C THR A 172 -4.44 16.51 7.09
N ARG A 173 -3.26 17.05 7.39
CA ARG A 173 -2.63 18.12 6.59
C ARG A 173 -2.04 17.60 5.27
N ASP A 174 -1.27 16.50 5.33
CA ASP A 174 -0.41 16.06 4.24
C ASP A 174 -0.96 14.83 3.51
N THR A 175 -1.65 13.94 4.24
CA THR A 175 -2.06 12.64 3.69
C THR A 175 -3.51 12.63 3.23
N LEU A 176 -4.41 13.27 3.94
CA LEU A 176 -5.82 13.31 3.53
C LEU A 176 -6.02 13.86 2.10
N PRO A 177 -5.27 14.87 1.61
CA PRO A 177 -5.37 15.35 0.23
C PRO A 177 -5.04 14.28 -0.85
N VAL A 178 -4.34 13.21 -0.51
CA VAL A 178 -4.11 12.07 -1.42
C VAL A 178 -5.43 11.42 -1.84
N ALA A 179 -6.40 11.35 -0.93
CA ALA A 179 -7.73 10.85 -1.28
C ALA A 179 -8.41 11.72 -2.34
N ASP A 180 -8.24 13.03 -2.28
CA ASP A 180 -8.81 13.95 -3.29
C ASP A 180 -8.16 13.73 -4.66
N HIS A 181 -6.85 13.50 -4.71
CA HIS A 181 -6.16 13.12 -5.95
C HIS A 181 -6.84 11.91 -6.61
N TYR A 182 -7.05 10.82 -5.88
CA TYR A 182 -7.69 9.62 -6.43
C TYR A 182 -9.22 9.72 -6.61
N ARG A 183 -9.91 10.63 -5.90
CA ARG A 183 -11.33 10.92 -6.14
C ARG A 183 -11.58 11.51 -7.53
N THR A 184 -10.62 12.28 -8.07
CA THR A 184 -10.74 12.82 -9.43
C THR A 184 -10.83 11.72 -10.49
N TYR A 185 -10.32 10.53 -10.19
CA TYR A 185 -10.37 9.34 -11.05
C TYR A 185 -11.48 8.34 -10.66
N GLY A 186 -12.33 8.67 -9.70
CA GLY A 186 -13.40 7.77 -9.22
C GLY A 186 -12.90 6.50 -8.53
N LYS A 187 -11.68 6.53 -7.98
CA LYS A 187 -11.00 5.34 -7.41
C LYS A 187 -11.11 5.20 -5.90
N VAL A 188 -11.75 6.14 -5.19
CA VAL A 188 -11.85 6.13 -3.72
C VAL A 188 -13.16 5.53 -3.26
N GLU A 189 -13.07 4.56 -2.38
CA GLU A 189 -14.20 3.96 -1.67
C GLU A 189 -13.99 4.09 -0.15
N GLU A 190 -15.00 4.61 0.54
CA GLU A 190 -14.93 4.80 1.99
C GLU A 190 -15.55 3.60 2.73
N VAL A 191 -14.85 3.10 3.73
CA VAL A 191 -15.27 1.95 4.52
C VAL A 191 -15.23 2.29 6.00
N VAL A 192 -16.33 2.02 6.72
CA VAL A 192 -16.38 2.21 8.16
C VAL A 192 -15.45 1.22 8.86
N GLY A 193 -14.42 1.75 9.54
CA GLY A 193 -13.40 1.01 10.26
C GLY A 193 -13.75 0.70 11.72
N LEU A 194 -15.05 0.57 12.03
CA LEU A 194 -15.58 0.22 13.36
C LEU A 194 -16.23 -1.17 13.35
N GLY A 195 -16.19 -1.84 14.48
CA GLY A 195 -16.66 -3.21 14.67
C GLY A 195 -15.53 -4.20 14.87
N SER A 196 -15.82 -5.48 14.75
CA SER A 196 -14.82 -6.55 14.84
C SER A 196 -13.86 -6.51 13.63
N ILE A 197 -12.71 -7.18 13.76
CA ILE A 197 -11.77 -7.34 12.66
C ILE A 197 -12.45 -7.98 11.45
N GLU A 198 -13.32 -8.97 11.69
CA GLU A 198 -14.05 -9.69 10.63
C GLU A 198 -15.11 -8.80 9.94
N ASP A 199 -15.82 -7.96 10.69
CA ASP A 199 -16.80 -7.03 10.11
C ASP A 199 -16.12 -6.04 9.15
N ILE A 200 -14.99 -5.48 9.58
CA ILE A 200 -14.20 -4.56 8.75
C ILE A 200 -13.66 -5.30 7.52
N PHE A 201 -13.11 -6.50 7.72
CA PHE A 201 -12.61 -7.33 6.63
C PHE A 201 -13.70 -7.64 5.59
N GLY A 202 -14.91 -7.98 6.04
CA GLY A 202 -16.05 -8.24 5.16
C GLY A 202 -16.42 -7.02 4.29
N ARG A 203 -16.41 -5.81 4.88
CA ARG A 203 -16.67 -4.56 4.14
C ARG A 203 -15.55 -4.27 3.12
N LEU A 204 -14.28 -4.46 3.50
CA LEU A 204 -13.13 -4.27 2.60
C LEU A 204 -13.18 -5.22 1.41
N THR A 205 -13.43 -6.50 1.67
CA THR A 205 -13.50 -7.51 0.59
C THR A 205 -14.68 -7.27 -0.34
N ALA A 206 -15.84 -6.84 0.17
CA ALA A 206 -16.99 -6.48 -0.67
C ALA A 206 -16.65 -5.36 -1.67
N VAL A 207 -15.93 -4.33 -1.22
CA VAL A 207 -15.46 -3.24 -2.08
C VAL A 207 -14.44 -3.74 -3.10
N ILE A 208 -13.41 -4.46 -2.66
CA ILE A 208 -12.34 -4.96 -3.53
C ILE A 208 -12.91 -5.91 -4.59
N ASP A 209 -13.78 -6.85 -4.20
CA ASP A 209 -14.38 -7.82 -5.11
C ASP A 209 -15.24 -7.13 -6.18
N SER A 210 -15.99 -6.07 -5.80
CA SER A 210 -16.79 -5.29 -6.74
C SER A 210 -15.94 -4.58 -7.79
N LYS A 211 -14.79 -4.01 -7.39
CA LYS A 211 -13.88 -3.29 -8.30
C LYS A 211 -13.02 -4.23 -9.14
N LYS A 212 -12.61 -5.35 -8.59
CA LYS A 212 -11.81 -6.37 -9.31
C LYS A 212 -12.61 -7.10 -10.37
N GLY A 213 -13.92 -7.23 -10.19
CA GLY A 213 -14.84 -7.86 -11.15
C GLY A 213 -15.45 -6.89 -12.15
N ALA A 214 -15.26 -5.58 -12.01
CA ALA A 214 -15.76 -4.60 -12.96
C ALA A 214 -14.94 -4.65 -14.27
N PRO A 215 -15.58 -4.70 -15.45
CA PRO A 215 -14.86 -4.54 -16.70
C PRO A 215 -14.22 -3.16 -16.76
N ALA A 216 -13.00 -3.08 -17.28
CA ALA A 216 -12.26 -1.84 -17.49
C ALA A 216 -12.92 -0.98 -18.58
#